data_6a1cf72fd9da398a76d78ca13cc4410c
#
_entry.id   6a1cf72fd9da398a76d78ca13cc4410c
#
_cell.length_a   1.000
_cell.length_b   1.000
_cell.length_c   1.000
_cell.angle_alpha   90.00
_cell.angle_beta   90.00
_cell.angle_gamma   90.00
#
_symmetry.space_group_name_H-M   'P 1'
#
loop_
_entity.id
_entity.type
_entity.pdbx_description
1 polymer ?
#
loop_
_entity_poly.entity_id
_entity_poly.type
_entity_poly.pdbx_seq_one_letter_code
_entity_poly.pdbx_strand_id
1 'polypeptide(L)'
;MHPSLYITGAGVSAESGIPTFRGQDGFWTIGSANYTPQQMATRAMYMQRPAEFLLWYYRRFAQYRHLQPNRVHRWLADKKLITQNIDGLDGKAGNVDYIPIHGRLDKVTVLHDQGAEVELLDAPWQQVADNQDAPNDDGHLKTALLDAFRISSTTQTPQMNQSLKPFVLLFDEYYTELYRMSVAQNWLLSATKMVFIGTSFSVGITDIALQCALQNNAPVHIVDPDPVDLGVDGIHYHRMTAAEFIASQ
;
A
#
# COMPACT_ATOMS: atom_id res chain seq x y z
N MET A 1 -11.94 16.50 22.03
CA MET A 1 -11.29 17.04 20.82
C MET A 1 -11.48 16.04 19.70
N HIS A 2 -12.06 16.44 18.59
CA HIS A 2 -12.12 15.57 17.43
C HIS A 2 -10.72 15.46 16.84
N PRO A 3 -10.20 14.26 16.59
CA PRO A 3 -8.80 14.09 16.26
C PRO A 3 -8.51 14.52 14.81
N SER A 4 -7.29 15.02 14.57
CA SER A 4 -6.74 15.14 13.23
C SER A 4 -6.66 13.75 12.60
N LEU A 5 -7.05 13.63 11.33
CA LEU A 5 -6.88 12.42 10.53
C LEU A 5 -5.69 12.61 9.60
N TYR A 6 -4.78 11.65 9.63
CA TYR A 6 -3.61 11.61 8.76
C TYR A 6 -3.83 10.64 7.60
N ILE A 7 -3.48 11.08 6.40
CA ILE A 7 -3.55 10.26 5.19
C ILE A 7 -2.16 10.25 4.56
N THR A 8 -1.54 9.08 4.49
CA THR A 8 -0.15 8.96 4.05
C THR A 8 0.01 8.19 2.75
N GLY A 9 1.04 8.55 2.01
CA GLY A 9 1.50 7.86 0.80
C GLY A 9 2.99 7.53 0.88
N ALA A 10 3.58 7.12 -0.23
CA ALA A 10 4.96 6.62 -0.30
C ALA A 10 6.03 7.59 0.21
N GLY A 11 5.75 8.90 0.21
CA GLY A 11 6.68 9.92 0.70
C GLY A 11 7.06 9.75 2.18
N VAL A 12 6.20 9.16 3.03
CA VAL A 12 6.54 8.91 4.44
C VAL A 12 7.56 7.77 4.61
N SER A 13 7.65 6.87 3.64
CA SER A 13 8.56 5.71 3.68
C SER A 13 9.90 5.97 2.99
N ALA A 14 10.08 7.14 2.37
CA ALA A 14 11.31 7.50 1.64
C ALA A 14 12.56 7.44 2.54
N GLU A 15 12.50 7.98 3.76
CA GLU A 15 13.61 7.92 4.73
C GLU A 15 13.88 6.50 5.27
N SER A 16 12.98 5.56 5.05
CA SER A 16 13.19 4.13 5.34
C SER A 16 13.86 3.39 4.18
N GLY A 17 14.09 4.06 3.04
CA GLY A 17 14.70 3.47 1.84
C GLY A 17 13.70 2.90 0.83
N ILE A 18 12.40 3.19 0.97
CA ILE A 18 11.39 2.80 -0.01
C ILE A 18 11.25 3.94 -1.04
N PRO A 19 11.47 3.68 -2.34
CA PRO A 19 11.35 4.71 -3.37
C PRO A 19 9.93 5.27 -3.45
N THR A 20 9.80 6.57 -3.69
CA THR A 20 8.52 7.23 -3.93
C THR A 20 7.98 6.92 -5.32
N PHE A 21 6.67 7.07 -5.53
CA PHE A 21 6.04 6.79 -6.83
C PHE A 21 6.53 7.67 -7.98
N ARG A 22 7.02 8.90 -7.71
CA ARG A 22 7.44 9.88 -8.71
C ARG A 22 8.95 9.91 -8.99
N GLY A 23 9.78 9.15 -8.27
CA GLY A 23 11.22 9.11 -8.47
C GLY A 23 11.63 8.28 -9.69
N GLN A 24 12.86 8.49 -10.23
CA GLN A 24 13.41 7.67 -11.32
C GLN A 24 13.46 6.17 -10.98
N ASP A 25 13.64 5.83 -9.70
CA ASP A 25 13.62 4.47 -9.14
C ASP A 25 12.28 4.14 -8.45
N GLY A 26 11.24 4.92 -8.72
CA GLY A 26 9.93 4.79 -8.08
C GLY A 26 9.24 3.47 -8.40
N PHE A 27 8.29 3.11 -7.55
CA PHE A 27 7.49 1.88 -7.69
C PHE A 27 6.86 1.73 -9.10
N TRP A 28 6.51 2.86 -9.73
CA TRP A 28 5.88 2.91 -11.05
C TRP A 28 6.86 2.92 -12.22
N THR A 29 8.16 3.06 -11.97
CA THR A 29 9.19 3.01 -13.01
C THR A 29 9.79 1.61 -13.16
N ILE A 30 9.74 0.79 -12.11
CA ILE A 30 10.21 -0.59 -12.13
C ILE A 30 9.02 -1.51 -12.45
N GLY A 31 8.62 -1.55 -13.72
CA GLY A 31 7.74 -2.57 -14.25
C GLY A 31 8.45 -3.92 -14.39
N SER A 32 7.84 -4.83 -15.10
CA SER A 32 8.56 -5.96 -15.71
C SER A 32 9.08 -5.53 -17.09
N ALA A 33 9.90 -6.36 -17.72
CA ALA A 33 10.42 -6.09 -19.06
C ALA A 33 9.30 -5.81 -20.10
N ASN A 34 8.07 -6.29 -19.84
CA ASN A 34 6.96 -6.28 -20.80
C ASN A 34 5.70 -5.55 -20.32
N TYR A 35 5.62 -5.13 -19.03
CA TYR A 35 4.39 -4.58 -18.43
C TYR A 35 4.68 -3.37 -17.55
N THR A 36 3.81 -2.38 -17.61
CA THR A 36 3.84 -1.26 -16.66
C THR A 36 3.40 -1.72 -15.26
N PRO A 37 3.76 -0.99 -14.20
CA PRO A 37 3.26 -1.29 -12.85
C PRO A 37 1.74 -1.34 -12.76
N GLN A 38 1.02 -0.46 -13.47
CA GLN A 38 -0.44 -0.45 -13.52
C GLN A 38 -1.01 -1.72 -14.15
N GLN A 39 -0.35 -2.27 -15.17
CA GLN A 39 -0.74 -3.53 -15.79
C GLN A 39 -0.40 -4.71 -14.87
N MET A 40 0.74 -4.65 -14.17
CA MET A 40 1.16 -5.70 -13.24
C MET A 40 0.25 -5.80 -12.01
N ALA A 41 -0.15 -4.68 -11.43
CA ALA A 41 -0.93 -4.63 -10.20
C ALA A 41 -2.45 -4.75 -10.48
N THR A 42 -2.87 -5.77 -11.25
CA THR A 42 -4.27 -6.06 -11.54
C THR A 42 -4.65 -7.50 -11.18
N ARG A 43 -5.92 -7.72 -10.83
CA ARG A 43 -6.49 -9.06 -10.63
C ARG A 43 -6.45 -9.87 -11.94
N ALA A 44 -6.67 -9.20 -13.07
CA ALA A 44 -6.53 -9.82 -14.38
C ALA A 44 -5.12 -10.38 -14.61
N MET A 45 -4.06 -9.63 -14.25
CA MET A 45 -2.68 -10.11 -14.33
C MET A 45 -2.44 -11.31 -13.40
N TYR A 46 -2.92 -11.24 -12.15
CA TYR A 46 -2.82 -12.36 -11.22
C TYR A 46 -3.49 -13.62 -11.78
N MET A 47 -4.67 -13.49 -12.38
CA MET A 47 -5.40 -14.64 -12.96
C MET A 47 -4.77 -15.21 -14.21
N GLN A 48 -4.22 -14.35 -15.08
CA GLN A 48 -3.69 -14.76 -16.38
C GLN A 48 -2.20 -15.14 -16.35
N ARG A 49 -1.42 -14.49 -15.49
CA ARG A 49 0.04 -14.65 -15.40
C ARG A 49 0.50 -14.61 -13.93
N PRO A 50 0.04 -15.57 -13.10
CA PRO A 50 0.31 -15.54 -11.65
C PRO A 50 1.81 -15.58 -11.33
N ALA A 51 2.62 -16.31 -12.11
CA ALA A 51 4.05 -16.39 -11.90
C ALA A 51 4.75 -15.04 -12.07
N GLU A 52 4.39 -14.25 -13.09
CA GLU A 52 4.93 -12.91 -13.32
C GLU A 52 4.46 -11.94 -12.23
N PHE A 53 3.18 -11.98 -11.90
CA PHE A 53 2.56 -11.17 -10.86
C PHE A 53 3.23 -11.42 -9.50
N LEU A 54 3.36 -12.68 -9.08
CA LEU A 54 3.96 -13.05 -7.81
C LEU A 54 5.44 -12.70 -7.74
N LEU A 55 6.20 -12.93 -8.81
CA LEU A 55 7.62 -12.55 -8.87
C LEU A 55 7.79 -11.03 -8.73
N TRP A 56 6.92 -10.24 -9.36
CA TRP A 56 6.97 -8.78 -9.27
C TRP A 56 6.73 -8.28 -7.83
N TYR A 57 5.76 -8.85 -7.09
CA TYR A 57 5.52 -8.53 -5.68
C TYR A 57 6.62 -9.08 -4.76
N TYR A 58 7.10 -10.30 -5.04
CA TYR A 58 8.17 -10.92 -4.26
C TYR A 58 9.46 -10.09 -4.27
N ARG A 59 9.86 -9.54 -5.41
CA ARG A 59 11.04 -8.67 -5.50
C ARG A 59 10.92 -7.44 -4.60
N ARG A 60 9.74 -6.88 -4.46
CA ARG A 60 9.48 -5.77 -3.53
C ARG A 60 9.53 -6.23 -2.09
N PHE A 61 8.91 -7.35 -1.78
CA PHE A 61 9.02 -7.96 -0.46
C PHE A 61 10.48 -8.20 -0.09
N ALA A 62 11.27 -8.83 -0.95
CA ALA A 62 12.68 -9.12 -0.72
C ALA A 62 13.51 -7.86 -0.45
N GLN A 63 13.21 -6.77 -1.14
CA GLN A 63 13.86 -5.47 -0.97
C GLN A 63 13.46 -4.78 0.33
N TYR A 64 12.19 -4.87 0.75
CA TYR A 64 11.64 -4.04 1.83
C TYR A 64 11.48 -4.77 3.17
N ARG A 65 11.53 -6.12 3.22
CA ARG A 65 11.24 -6.93 4.41
C ARG A 65 12.08 -6.58 5.65
N HIS A 66 13.32 -6.12 5.46
CA HIS A 66 14.26 -5.78 6.54
C HIS A 66 14.25 -4.30 6.91
N LEU A 67 13.52 -3.48 6.17
CA LEU A 67 13.46 -2.06 6.44
C LEU A 67 12.73 -1.77 7.77
N GLN A 68 13.21 -0.71 8.43
CA GLN A 68 12.70 -0.30 9.72
C GLN A 68 11.87 0.98 9.60
N PRO A 69 10.86 1.15 10.47
CA PRO A 69 10.13 2.40 10.57
C PRO A 69 11.09 3.56 10.86
N ASN A 70 10.91 4.66 10.15
CA ASN A 70 11.62 5.90 10.42
C ASN A 70 10.91 6.74 11.50
N ARG A 71 11.42 7.95 11.75
CA ARG A 71 10.86 8.87 12.77
C ARG A 71 9.41 9.29 12.47
N VAL A 72 9.02 9.37 11.19
CA VAL A 72 7.65 9.76 10.80
C VAL A 72 6.65 8.67 11.20
N HIS A 73 6.96 7.40 10.90
CA HIS A 73 6.11 6.27 11.32
C HIS A 73 5.95 6.20 12.84
N ARG A 74 7.05 6.42 13.60
CA ARG A 74 6.99 6.43 15.06
C ARG A 74 6.16 7.60 15.62
N TRP A 75 6.23 8.76 14.98
CA TRP A 75 5.40 9.92 15.33
C TRP A 75 3.91 9.68 15.00
N LEU A 76 3.60 8.89 13.97
CA LEU A 76 2.24 8.52 13.57
C LEU A 76 1.68 7.34 14.39
N ALA A 77 2.46 6.70 15.26
CA ALA A 77 2.08 5.45 15.91
C ALA A 77 0.86 5.58 16.86
N ASP A 78 0.60 6.74 17.41
CA ASP A 78 -0.54 7.04 18.29
C ASP A 78 -1.66 7.86 17.62
N LYS A 79 -1.62 8.01 16.29
CA LYS A 79 -2.54 8.88 15.56
C LYS A 79 -3.53 8.10 14.72
N LYS A 80 -4.71 8.69 14.47
CA LYS A 80 -5.63 8.15 13.46
C LYS A 80 -5.02 8.29 12.08
N LEU A 81 -4.75 7.16 11.44
CA LEU A 81 -3.99 7.05 10.22
C LEU A 81 -4.68 6.17 9.18
N ILE A 82 -4.89 6.69 7.99
CA ILE A 82 -5.19 5.92 6.78
C ILE A 82 -3.94 5.97 5.90
N THR A 83 -3.33 4.82 5.64
CA THR A 83 -2.14 4.75 4.78
C THR A 83 -2.44 4.07 3.45
N GLN A 84 -1.88 4.62 2.39
CA GLN A 84 -1.89 4.02 1.05
C GLN A 84 -0.75 3.00 0.88
N ASN A 85 0.20 2.99 1.82
CA ASN A 85 1.38 2.15 1.74
C ASN A 85 1.06 0.70 2.12
N ILE A 86 1.67 -0.22 1.40
CA ILE A 86 1.54 -1.67 1.62
C ILE A 86 2.76 -2.28 2.33
N ASP A 87 3.71 -1.45 2.75
CA ASP A 87 5.00 -1.86 3.32
C ASP A 87 4.93 -2.37 4.77
N GLY A 88 3.84 -2.05 5.48
CA GLY A 88 3.60 -2.47 6.86
C GLY A 88 4.44 -1.73 7.91
N LEU A 89 5.16 -0.66 7.54
CA LEU A 89 6.03 0.08 8.48
C LEU A 89 5.26 0.79 9.58
N ASP A 90 4.04 1.25 9.32
CA ASP A 90 3.18 1.86 10.33
C ASP A 90 2.85 0.88 11.47
N GLY A 91 2.49 -0.37 11.13
CA GLY A 91 2.28 -1.44 12.11
C GLY A 91 3.56 -1.81 12.87
N LYS A 92 4.70 -1.91 12.17
CA LYS A 92 6.02 -2.13 12.81
C LYS A 92 6.41 -0.99 13.74
N ALA A 93 5.95 0.24 13.49
CA ALA A 93 6.17 1.40 14.36
C ALA A 93 5.30 1.39 15.63
N GLY A 94 4.33 0.47 15.73
CA GLY A 94 3.45 0.31 16.87
C GLY A 94 2.06 0.93 16.71
N ASN A 95 1.67 1.42 15.53
CA ASN A 95 0.30 1.85 15.29
C ASN A 95 -0.61 0.62 15.16
N VAL A 96 -1.44 0.38 16.17
CA VAL A 96 -2.29 -0.83 16.25
C VAL A 96 -3.66 -0.67 15.60
N ASP A 97 -4.07 0.57 15.31
CA ASP A 97 -5.41 0.86 14.75
C ASP A 97 -5.37 1.67 13.45
N TYR A 98 -4.22 1.70 12.75
CA TYR A 98 -4.17 2.32 11.43
C TYR A 98 -4.97 1.51 10.39
N ILE A 99 -5.36 2.19 9.32
CA ILE A 99 -6.08 1.56 8.20
C ILE A 99 -5.14 1.50 6.98
N PRO A 100 -4.60 0.31 6.64
CA PRO A 100 -3.88 0.10 5.39
C PRO A 100 -4.89 -0.06 4.25
N ILE A 101 -5.36 1.07 3.70
CA ILE A 101 -6.50 1.11 2.77
C ILE A 101 -6.23 0.39 1.44
N HIS A 102 -4.95 0.20 1.08
CA HIS A 102 -4.53 -0.60 -0.07
C HIS A 102 -3.99 -1.99 0.34
N GLY A 103 -4.19 -2.38 1.58
CA GLY A 103 -3.72 -3.67 2.10
C GLY A 103 -2.28 -3.67 2.59
N ARG A 104 -1.70 -4.85 2.70
CA ARG A 104 -0.34 -5.08 3.23
C ARG A 104 0.33 -6.22 2.48
N LEU A 105 1.59 -6.02 2.11
CA LEU A 105 2.36 -7.01 1.36
C LEU A 105 2.75 -8.25 2.19
N ASP A 106 2.80 -8.12 3.52
CA ASP A 106 3.11 -9.24 4.43
C ASP A 106 1.90 -10.14 4.72
N LYS A 107 0.73 -9.87 4.11
CA LYS A 107 -0.50 -10.64 4.27
C LYS A 107 -1.03 -11.17 2.94
N VAL A 108 -1.79 -12.25 3.02
CA VAL A 108 -2.54 -12.85 1.91
C VAL A 108 -3.96 -13.19 2.35
N THR A 109 -4.82 -13.40 1.37
CA THR A 109 -6.11 -14.08 1.53
C THR A 109 -6.16 -15.29 0.61
N VAL A 110 -7.11 -16.19 0.81
CA VAL A 110 -7.51 -17.06 -0.30
C VAL A 110 -8.06 -16.20 -1.44
N LEU A 111 -7.90 -16.64 -2.69
CA LEU A 111 -8.57 -16.00 -3.83
C LEU A 111 -10.08 -16.12 -3.65
N HIS A 112 -10.78 -14.99 -3.67
CA HIS A 112 -12.20 -14.88 -3.35
C HIS A 112 -12.90 -13.87 -4.25
N ASP A 113 -14.22 -13.89 -4.27
CA ASP A 113 -15.01 -12.84 -4.91
C ASP A 113 -14.91 -11.54 -4.10
N GLN A 114 -14.80 -10.39 -4.78
CA GLN A 114 -14.67 -9.12 -4.11
C GLN A 114 -15.89 -8.85 -3.22
N GLY A 115 -15.62 -8.46 -1.97
CA GLY A 115 -16.66 -8.24 -0.97
C GLY A 115 -16.97 -9.45 -0.08
N ALA A 116 -16.42 -10.64 -0.39
CA ALA A 116 -16.54 -11.76 0.51
C ALA A 116 -15.72 -11.56 1.80
N GLU A 117 -16.22 -12.08 2.91
CA GLU A 117 -15.47 -12.13 4.16
C GLU A 117 -14.45 -13.27 4.09
N VAL A 118 -13.18 -12.93 4.27
CA VAL A 118 -12.06 -13.88 4.23
C VAL A 118 -11.06 -13.56 5.32
N GLU A 119 -10.37 -14.59 5.78
CA GLU A 119 -9.31 -14.44 6.78
C GLU A 119 -8.01 -13.87 6.15
N LEU A 120 -7.33 -13.02 6.91
CA LEU A 120 -5.97 -12.57 6.59
C LEU A 120 -4.96 -13.56 7.16
N LEU A 121 -4.14 -14.12 6.28
CA LEU A 121 -3.06 -15.04 6.61
C LEU A 121 -1.70 -14.35 6.40
N ASP A 122 -0.66 -14.88 7.02
CA ASP A 122 0.71 -14.44 6.73
C ASP A 122 1.11 -14.84 5.32
N ALA A 123 1.73 -13.92 4.60
CA ALA A 123 2.19 -14.19 3.24
C ALA A 123 3.43 -15.12 3.25
N PRO A 124 3.46 -16.14 2.39
CA PRO A 124 4.52 -17.15 2.40
C PRO A 124 5.84 -16.70 1.73
N TRP A 125 6.05 -15.40 1.56
CA TRP A 125 7.24 -14.87 0.91
C TRP A 125 8.55 -15.30 1.56
N GLN A 126 8.56 -15.37 2.92
CA GLN A 126 9.75 -15.73 3.67
C GLN A 126 10.17 -17.17 3.39
N GLN A 127 9.22 -18.08 3.20
CA GLN A 127 9.50 -19.48 2.86
C GLN A 127 10.25 -19.59 1.52
N VAL A 128 9.89 -18.75 0.55
CA VAL A 128 10.59 -18.69 -0.74
C VAL A 128 11.98 -18.08 -0.58
N ALA A 129 12.09 -17.02 0.23
CA ALA A 129 13.37 -16.34 0.47
C ALA A 129 14.39 -17.20 1.21
N ASP A 130 13.95 -18.00 2.18
CA ASP A 130 14.82 -18.82 3.03
C ASP A 130 15.28 -20.11 2.32
N ASN A 131 14.53 -20.57 1.31
CA ASN A 131 14.81 -21.83 0.61
C ASN A 131 15.61 -21.66 -0.70
N GLN A 132 16.24 -20.49 -0.92
CA GLN A 132 16.89 -20.21 -2.19
C GLN A 132 18.38 -20.47 -2.21
N ASP A 133 18.78 -21.47 -3.01
CA ASP A 133 20.17 -21.71 -3.39
C ASP A 133 20.64 -20.85 -4.58
N ALA A 134 19.73 -20.20 -5.32
CA ALA A 134 20.04 -19.38 -6.51
C ALA A 134 19.12 -18.14 -6.61
N PRO A 135 19.45 -17.01 -5.98
CA PRO A 135 18.57 -15.82 -5.89
C PRO A 135 18.29 -15.11 -7.22
N ASN A 136 18.96 -15.45 -8.31
CA ASN A 136 18.88 -14.77 -9.61
C ASN A 136 18.21 -15.59 -10.74
N ASP A 137 17.76 -16.81 -10.47
CA ASP A 137 17.02 -17.60 -11.47
C ASP A 137 15.52 -17.35 -11.35
N ASP A 138 15.00 -16.52 -12.25
CA ASP A 138 13.58 -16.19 -12.33
C ASP A 138 12.69 -17.41 -12.56
N GLY A 139 13.14 -18.41 -13.28
CA GLY A 139 12.38 -19.63 -13.55
C GLY A 139 12.14 -20.44 -12.28
N HIS A 140 13.20 -20.63 -11.50
CA HIS A 140 13.12 -21.31 -10.22
C HIS A 140 12.26 -20.53 -9.20
N LEU A 141 12.47 -19.22 -9.12
CA LEU A 141 11.67 -18.32 -8.27
C LEU A 141 10.19 -18.38 -8.58
N LYS A 142 9.81 -18.32 -9.87
CA LYS A 142 8.42 -18.41 -10.31
C LYS A 142 7.78 -19.72 -9.89
N THR A 143 8.48 -20.84 -10.04
CA THR A 143 7.98 -22.16 -9.63
C THR A 143 7.77 -22.23 -8.12
N ALA A 144 8.74 -21.78 -7.33
CA ALA A 144 8.64 -21.76 -5.86
C ALA A 144 7.52 -20.84 -5.37
N LEU A 145 7.31 -19.69 -6.02
CA LEU A 145 6.23 -18.76 -5.70
C LEU A 145 4.86 -19.34 -6.02
N LEU A 146 4.70 -20.00 -7.17
CA LEU A 146 3.44 -20.67 -7.51
C LEU A 146 3.09 -21.73 -6.46
N ASP A 147 4.04 -22.56 -6.07
CA ASP A 147 3.84 -23.58 -5.04
C ASP A 147 3.47 -22.98 -3.69
N ALA A 148 4.23 -22.00 -3.21
CA ALA A 148 3.97 -21.31 -1.94
C ALA A 148 2.59 -20.62 -1.92
N PHE A 149 2.12 -20.12 -3.07
CA PHE A 149 0.81 -19.50 -3.23
C PHE A 149 -0.31 -20.48 -3.62
N ARG A 150 -0.06 -21.79 -3.53
CA ARG A 150 -1.03 -22.86 -3.82
C ARG A 150 -1.57 -22.79 -5.26
N ILE A 151 -0.70 -22.55 -6.21
CA ILE A 151 -1.02 -22.50 -7.63
C ILE A 151 -0.20 -23.60 -8.33
N SER A 152 -0.87 -24.47 -9.09
CA SER A 152 -0.18 -25.52 -9.86
C SER A 152 0.82 -24.90 -10.83
N SER A 153 2.08 -25.31 -10.76
CA SER A 153 3.14 -24.89 -11.70
C SER A 153 2.88 -25.36 -13.13
N THR A 154 2.09 -26.43 -13.31
CA THR A 154 1.73 -26.99 -14.63
C THR A 154 0.63 -26.17 -15.31
N THR A 155 -0.47 -25.90 -14.61
CA THR A 155 -1.63 -25.20 -15.21
C THR A 155 -1.51 -23.69 -15.07
N GLN A 156 -0.77 -23.22 -14.07
CA GLN A 156 -0.62 -21.81 -13.70
C GLN A 156 -1.97 -21.07 -13.59
N THR A 157 -2.99 -21.76 -13.08
CA THR A 157 -4.34 -21.22 -12.97
C THR A 157 -4.72 -21.10 -11.49
N PRO A 158 -4.85 -19.87 -10.95
CA PRO A 158 -5.33 -19.67 -9.58
C PRO A 158 -6.76 -20.20 -9.39
N GLN A 159 -7.00 -20.89 -8.28
CA GLN A 159 -8.27 -21.52 -7.95
C GLN A 159 -8.98 -20.72 -6.85
N MET A 160 -10.26 -20.41 -7.08
CA MET A 160 -11.11 -19.76 -6.08
C MET A 160 -11.14 -20.57 -4.78
N ASN A 161 -11.10 -19.89 -3.64
CA ASN A 161 -11.11 -20.44 -2.29
C ASN A 161 -9.95 -21.41 -1.95
N GLN A 162 -8.90 -21.47 -2.79
CA GLN A 162 -7.75 -22.34 -2.59
C GLN A 162 -6.42 -21.59 -2.74
N SER A 163 -6.19 -20.96 -3.89
CA SER A 163 -4.96 -20.23 -4.16
C SER A 163 -4.86 -18.97 -3.31
N LEU A 164 -3.64 -18.59 -2.94
CA LEU A 164 -3.39 -17.39 -2.13
C LEU A 164 -3.16 -16.18 -3.03
N LYS A 165 -3.80 -15.07 -2.69
CA LYS A 165 -3.62 -13.77 -3.32
C LYS A 165 -3.00 -12.80 -2.31
N PRO A 166 -1.95 -12.01 -2.66
CA PRO A 166 -1.47 -10.94 -1.81
C PRO A 166 -2.61 -10.02 -1.37
N PHE A 167 -2.63 -9.65 -0.09
CA PHE A 167 -3.60 -8.72 0.46
C PHE A 167 -3.23 -7.28 0.06
N VAL A 168 -3.38 -7.03 -1.24
CA VAL A 168 -3.16 -5.72 -1.86
C VAL A 168 -4.35 -5.39 -2.72
N LEU A 169 -4.90 -4.17 -2.59
CA LEU A 169 -5.94 -3.65 -3.45
C LEU A 169 -5.36 -3.39 -4.85
N LEU A 170 -5.88 -4.07 -5.83
CA LEU A 170 -5.41 -4.00 -7.21
C LEU A 170 -6.20 -2.94 -8.00
N PHE A 171 -5.64 -2.43 -9.11
CA PHE A 171 -6.23 -1.33 -9.87
C PHE A 171 -7.61 -1.64 -10.47
N ASP A 172 -7.90 -2.91 -10.70
CA ASP A 172 -9.19 -3.41 -11.19
C ASP A 172 -10.07 -3.98 -10.06
N GLU A 173 -9.72 -3.70 -8.80
CA GLU A 173 -10.51 -4.02 -7.62
C GLU A 173 -11.09 -2.73 -6.99
N TYR A 174 -12.06 -2.87 -6.10
CA TYR A 174 -12.71 -1.78 -5.39
C TYR A 174 -12.57 -1.92 -3.87
N TYR A 175 -12.71 -0.82 -3.13
CA TYR A 175 -12.65 -0.80 -1.68
C TYR A 175 -13.80 -1.60 -1.07
N THR A 176 -13.48 -2.51 -0.16
CA THR A 176 -14.43 -3.37 0.56
C THR A 176 -14.17 -3.33 2.07
N GLU A 177 -15.00 -4.03 2.84
CA GLU A 177 -14.77 -4.17 4.30
C GLU A 177 -13.49 -4.92 4.64
N LEU A 178 -12.95 -5.71 3.73
CA LEU A 178 -11.63 -6.32 3.88
C LEU A 178 -10.52 -5.26 4.10
N TYR A 179 -10.68 -4.08 3.48
CA TYR A 179 -9.81 -2.91 3.66
C TYR A 179 -10.34 -1.92 4.71
N ARG A 180 -11.31 -2.32 5.52
CA ARG A 180 -11.95 -1.48 6.56
C ARG A 180 -12.57 -0.20 6.00
N MET A 181 -13.17 -0.26 4.81
CA MET A 181 -13.65 0.95 4.11
C MET A 181 -14.74 1.68 4.89
N SER A 182 -15.69 1.00 5.56
CA SER A 182 -16.69 1.66 6.40
C SER A 182 -16.07 2.40 7.58
N VAL A 183 -15.02 1.84 8.20
CA VAL A 183 -14.29 2.51 9.28
C VAL A 183 -13.54 3.72 8.75
N ALA A 184 -12.87 3.58 7.60
CA ALA A 184 -12.18 4.69 6.94
C ALA A 184 -13.17 5.83 6.62
N GLN A 185 -14.33 5.52 6.06
CA GLN A 185 -15.37 6.49 5.74
C GLN A 185 -15.89 7.21 7.00
N ASN A 186 -16.11 6.49 8.09
CA ASN A 186 -16.50 7.10 9.36
C ASN A 186 -15.43 8.06 9.92
N TRP A 187 -14.15 7.71 9.77
CA TRP A 187 -13.06 8.59 10.17
C TRP A 187 -12.98 9.84 9.29
N LEU A 188 -13.14 9.69 7.98
CA LEU A 188 -13.16 10.81 7.02
C LEU A 188 -14.30 11.79 7.31
N LEU A 189 -15.51 11.26 7.55
CA LEU A 189 -16.69 12.09 7.85
C LEU A 189 -16.63 12.79 9.22
N SER A 190 -15.91 12.23 10.19
CA SER A 190 -15.79 12.77 11.53
C SER A 190 -14.52 13.61 11.76
N ALA A 191 -13.62 13.67 10.79
CA ALA A 191 -12.38 14.42 10.91
C ALA A 191 -12.63 15.93 10.97
N THR A 192 -11.99 16.61 11.91
CA THR A 192 -12.05 18.08 12.05
C THR A 192 -10.81 18.78 11.48
N LYS A 193 -9.82 18.00 11.06
CA LYS A 193 -8.62 18.42 10.35
C LYS A 193 -8.09 17.22 9.57
N MET A 194 -7.71 17.40 8.31
CA MET A 194 -7.05 16.37 7.51
C MET A 194 -5.64 16.79 7.10
N VAL A 195 -4.69 15.88 7.27
CA VAL A 195 -3.28 16.10 6.95
C VAL A 195 -2.82 15.00 5.99
N PHE A 196 -2.57 15.38 4.77
CA PHE A 196 -2.02 14.50 3.73
C PHE A 196 -0.50 14.61 3.74
N ILE A 197 0.21 13.49 3.87
CA ILE A 197 1.68 13.48 3.95
C ILE A 197 2.25 12.53 2.89
N GLY A 198 3.09 13.08 1.99
CA GLY A 198 3.83 12.30 1.01
C GLY A 198 2.95 11.53 0.02
N THR A 199 1.82 12.09 -0.37
CA THR A 199 0.89 11.49 -1.33
C THR A 199 0.85 12.27 -2.66
N SER A 200 0.70 11.52 -3.74
CA SER A 200 0.63 12.08 -5.10
C SER A 200 -0.77 12.49 -5.56
N PHE A 201 -1.81 12.22 -4.77
CA PHE A 201 -3.21 12.39 -5.17
C PHE A 201 -3.58 11.66 -6.47
N SER A 202 -2.98 10.49 -6.71
CA SER A 202 -3.18 9.70 -7.96
C SER A 202 -4.17 8.56 -7.79
N VAL A 203 -4.79 8.41 -6.61
CA VAL A 203 -5.66 7.27 -6.28
C VAL A 203 -6.92 7.73 -5.56
N GLY A 204 -8.02 6.99 -5.75
CA GLY A 204 -9.37 7.41 -5.36
C GLY A 204 -9.56 7.74 -3.88
N ILE A 205 -8.79 7.12 -2.95
CA ILE A 205 -8.95 7.44 -1.52
C ILE A 205 -8.58 8.88 -1.19
N THR A 206 -7.64 9.49 -1.90
CA THR A 206 -7.26 10.89 -1.69
C THR A 206 -8.34 11.84 -2.14
N ASP A 207 -9.03 11.53 -3.25
CA ASP A 207 -10.17 12.32 -3.74
C ASP A 207 -11.35 12.21 -2.76
N ILE A 208 -11.68 11.02 -2.30
CA ILE A 208 -12.73 10.79 -1.30
C ILE A 208 -12.43 11.59 -0.02
N ALA A 209 -11.21 11.51 0.47
CA ALA A 209 -10.79 12.21 1.68
C ALA A 209 -10.86 13.73 1.52
N LEU A 210 -10.37 14.26 0.40
CA LEU A 210 -10.45 15.70 0.11
C LEU A 210 -11.89 16.18 0.04
N GLN A 211 -12.77 15.45 -0.66
CA GLN A 211 -14.19 15.79 -0.73
C GLN A 211 -14.86 15.80 0.65
N CYS A 212 -14.58 14.79 1.49
CA CYS A 212 -15.10 14.78 2.86
C CYS A 212 -14.59 15.98 3.68
N ALA A 213 -13.30 16.34 3.55
CA ALA A 213 -12.75 17.51 4.24
C ALA A 213 -13.46 18.81 3.83
N LEU A 214 -13.66 19.02 2.53
CA LEU A 214 -14.33 20.20 1.99
C LEU A 214 -15.80 20.27 2.42
N GLN A 215 -16.52 19.15 2.38
CA GLN A 215 -17.91 19.07 2.84
C GLN A 215 -18.06 19.39 4.33
N ASN A 216 -17.10 18.98 5.14
CA ASN A 216 -17.09 19.22 6.59
C ASN A 216 -16.48 20.57 6.99
N ASN A 217 -16.02 21.39 6.03
CA ASN A 217 -15.22 22.58 6.27
C ASN A 217 -13.99 22.31 7.18
N ALA A 218 -13.42 21.12 7.10
CA ALA A 218 -12.24 20.73 7.87
C ALA A 218 -10.97 21.32 7.20
N PRO A 219 -10.07 21.98 7.95
CA PRO A 219 -8.80 22.44 7.42
C PRO A 219 -8.00 21.30 6.79
N VAL A 220 -7.50 21.53 5.57
CA VAL A 220 -6.69 20.58 4.80
C VAL A 220 -5.24 21.05 4.78
N HIS A 221 -4.33 20.16 5.19
CA HIS A 221 -2.90 20.37 5.10
C HIS A 221 -2.28 19.32 4.17
N ILE A 222 -1.44 19.77 3.25
CA ILE A 222 -0.70 18.89 2.32
C ILE A 222 0.79 19.09 2.57
N VAL A 223 1.47 18.02 2.93
CA VAL A 223 2.89 17.98 3.27
C VAL A 223 3.61 17.15 2.20
N ASP A 224 4.36 17.82 1.36
CA ASP A 224 5.18 17.19 0.30
C ASP A 224 6.25 18.20 -0.13
N PRO A 225 7.49 17.80 -0.46
CA PRO A 225 8.50 18.72 -0.99
C PRO A 225 8.05 19.41 -2.29
N ASP A 226 7.28 18.72 -3.12
CA ASP A 226 6.69 19.22 -4.35
C ASP A 226 5.18 18.87 -4.43
N PRO A 227 4.34 19.54 -3.63
CA PRO A 227 2.92 19.20 -3.53
C PRO A 227 2.18 19.52 -4.83
N VAL A 228 1.25 18.63 -5.19
CA VAL A 228 0.32 18.88 -6.30
C VAL A 228 -0.58 20.05 -5.94
N ASP A 229 -0.68 21.02 -6.83
CA ASP A 229 -1.70 22.05 -6.73
C ASP A 229 -3.05 21.47 -7.13
N LEU A 230 -3.97 21.42 -6.18
CA LEU A 230 -5.32 20.87 -6.40
C LEU A 230 -6.30 21.91 -6.92
N GLY A 231 -5.90 23.17 -7.04
CA GLY A 231 -6.77 24.27 -7.50
C GLY A 231 -7.96 24.54 -6.56
N VAL A 232 -7.83 24.23 -5.28
CA VAL A 232 -8.86 24.39 -4.25
C VAL A 232 -8.41 25.43 -3.24
N ASP A 233 -9.23 26.43 -2.99
CA ASP A 233 -8.95 27.48 -2.01
C ASP A 233 -8.94 26.94 -0.57
N GLY A 234 -8.13 27.54 0.30
CA GLY A 234 -8.09 27.23 1.73
C GLY A 234 -7.23 26.01 2.08
N ILE A 235 -6.52 25.41 1.13
CA ILE A 235 -5.56 24.35 1.41
C ILE A 235 -4.24 24.95 1.91
N HIS A 236 -3.71 24.39 2.99
CA HIS A 236 -2.41 24.74 3.55
C HIS A 236 -1.32 23.83 2.98
N TYR A 237 -0.53 24.32 2.01
CA TYR A 237 0.59 23.60 1.43
C TYR A 237 1.86 23.78 2.25
N HIS A 238 2.46 22.70 2.71
CA HIS A 238 3.74 22.63 3.39
C HIS A 238 4.78 22.02 2.44
N ARG A 239 5.58 22.87 1.78
CA ARG A 239 6.63 22.45 0.83
C ARG A 239 7.86 21.98 1.60
N MET A 240 7.77 20.82 2.22
CA MET A 240 8.80 20.22 3.04
C MET A 240 8.63 18.71 3.12
N THR A 241 9.66 18.01 3.55
CA THR A 241 9.59 16.57 3.80
C THR A 241 8.68 16.24 4.98
N ALA A 242 8.19 15.00 5.03
CA ALA A 242 7.43 14.51 6.19
C ALA A 242 8.20 14.68 7.50
N ALA A 243 9.50 14.47 7.47
CA ALA A 243 10.36 14.56 8.63
C ALA A 243 10.59 16.01 9.12
N GLU A 244 10.69 16.96 8.22
CA GLU A 244 10.75 18.39 8.58
C GLU A 244 9.42 18.85 9.17
N PHE A 245 8.31 18.40 8.59
CA PHE A 245 6.98 18.72 9.11
C PHE A 245 6.80 18.25 10.56
N ILE A 246 7.08 16.98 10.86
CA ILE A 246 6.92 16.48 12.23
C ILE A 246 7.86 17.16 13.24
N ALA A 247 9.04 17.62 12.79
CA ALA A 247 9.97 18.36 13.63
C ALA A 247 9.45 19.77 14.00
N SER A 248 8.47 20.29 13.28
CA SER A 248 7.83 21.60 13.52
C SER A 248 6.54 21.49 14.35
N GLN A 249 6.10 20.29 14.74
CA GLN A 249 4.90 20.06 15.57
C GLN A 249 5.26 19.95 17.06
#